data_6fe4b3036c48523348c418e6bf1b52f5
#
_entry.id   6fe4b3036c48523348c418e6bf1b52f5
#
_cell.length_a   1.000
_cell.length_b   1.000
_cell.length_c   1.000
_cell.angle_alpha   90.00
_cell.angle_beta   90.00
_cell.angle_gamma   90.00
#
_symmetry.space_group_name_H-M   'P 1'
#
loop_
_entity.id
_entity.type
_entity.pdbx_description
1 polymer ?
#
loop_
_entity_poly.entity_id
_entity_poly.type
_entity_poly.pdbx_seq_one_letter_code
_entity_poly.pdbx_strand_id
1 'polypeptide(L)'
;MKNSLFTSLFVLAFMAGIAQSVPRNYVVLEIGTGTWCTYCPGAANGAHDLLANGYQVAVIENHNGDAFANTNSDARNSYYGITGYPTANFDGTAPYVGGGACPNGNVYAAYLNLDTLAYAVLSPVKIDISGTSSGNVYSITLSIHKVNTIAATDLKVHLALTESNIATAPWPGG
;
A
#
# COMPACT_ATOMS: atom_id res chain seq x y z
N MET A 1 -41.04 9.80 63.69
CA MET A 1 -40.50 8.78 62.83
C MET A 1 -40.32 9.41 61.44
N LYS A 2 -39.07 9.70 61.02
CA LYS A 2 -38.74 10.35 59.73
C LYS A 2 -38.32 9.26 58.78
N ASN A 3 -39.13 9.03 57.74
CA ASN A 3 -38.77 8.10 56.65
C ASN A 3 -37.84 8.84 55.68
N SER A 4 -36.58 8.42 55.66
CA SER A 4 -35.60 8.88 54.68
C SER A 4 -35.74 8.03 53.40
N LEU A 5 -36.22 8.63 52.32
CA LEU A 5 -36.30 8.03 51.00
C LEU A 5 -34.94 8.16 50.32
N PHE A 6 -34.17 7.05 50.27
CA PHE A 6 -32.90 7.00 49.52
C PHE A 6 -33.24 6.81 48.04
N THR A 7 -33.17 7.88 47.26
CA THR A 7 -33.29 7.82 45.83
C THR A 7 -31.94 7.43 45.23
N SER A 8 -31.76 6.15 44.88
CA SER A 8 -30.56 5.65 44.20
C SER A 8 -30.60 6.11 42.75
N LEU A 9 -29.79 7.11 42.41
CA LEU A 9 -29.61 7.58 41.03
C LEU A 9 -28.64 6.62 40.32
N PHE A 10 -29.20 5.72 39.52
CA PHE A 10 -28.44 4.79 38.65
C PHE A 10 -27.97 5.58 37.43
N VAL A 11 -26.72 6.06 37.47
CA VAL A 11 -26.07 6.66 36.29
C VAL A 11 -25.67 5.52 35.38
N LEU A 12 -26.48 5.25 34.35
CA LEU A 12 -26.08 4.41 33.21
C LEU A 12 -25.02 5.16 32.40
N ALA A 13 -23.74 4.87 32.63
CA ALA A 13 -22.66 5.31 31.76
C ALA A 13 -22.80 4.54 30.43
N PHE A 14 -23.42 5.16 29.44
CA PHE A 14 -23.34 4.70 28.06
C PHE A 14 -21.88 4.85 27.62
N MET A 15 -21.11 3.78 27.65
CA MET A 15 -19.85 3.66 26.93
C MET A 15 -20.19 3.64 25.43
N ALA A 16 -20.36 4.82 24.84
CA ALA A 16 -20.34 4.95 23.40
C ALA A 16 -18.94 4.54 22.96
N GLY A 17 -18.79 3.33 22.44
CA GLY A 17 -17.55 2.91 21.79
C GLY A 17 -17.23 3.92 20.71
N ILE A 18 -16.20 4.75 20.93
CA ILE A 18 -15.77 5.73 19.94
C ILE A 18 -15.16 4.90 18.79
N ALA A 19 -15.85 4.89 17.66
CA ALA A 19 -15.31 4.33 16.43
C ALA A 19 -14.04 5.12 16.09
N GLN A 20 -12.89 4.46 16.19
CA GLN A 20 -11.59 5.10 16.04
C GLN A 20 -10.82 4.47 14.89
N SER A 21 -10.38 5.29 13.95
CA SER A 21 -9.44 4.85 12.91
C SER A 21 -8.13 4.36 13.52
N VAL A 22 -7.51 3.39 12.89
CA VAL A 22 -6.27 2.74 13.35
C VAL A 22 -5.07 3.16 12.51
N PRO A 23 -3.85 3.12 13.08
CA PRO A 23 -2.64 3.27 12.27
C PRO A 23 -2.56 2.23 11.16
N ARG A 24 -1.92 2.57 10.06
CA ARG A 24 -1.61 1.63 8.98
C ARG A 24 -0.48 0.70 9.41
N ASN A 25 -0.53 -0.54 8.96
CA ASN A 25 0.60 -1.46 9.11
C ASN A 25 1.64 -1.24 8.00
N TYR A 26 1.16 -0.95 6.79
CA TYR A 26 1.98 -0.75 5.60
C TYR A 26 1.39 0.35 4.72
N VAL A 27 2.26 1.02 3.98
CA VAL A 27 1.91 1.79 2.78
C VAL A 27 2.06 0.88 1.58
N VAL A 28 1.13 0.90 0.64
CA VAL A 28 1.26 0.17 -0.62
C VAL A 28 1.84 1.12 -1.67
N LEU A 29 3.05 0.81 -2.14
CA LEU A 29 3.72 1.52 -3.22
C LEU A 29 3.57 0.72 -4.51
N GLU A 30 2.77 1.22 -5.44
CA GLU A 30 2.63 0.65 -6.77
C GLU A 30 3.38 1.50 -7.79
N ILE A 31 4.27 0.86 -8.57
CA ILE A 31 5.13 1.54 -9.54
C ILE A 31 4.83 1.00 -10.93
N GLY A 32 4.31 1.84 -11.83
CA GLY A 32 4.32 1.52 -13.26
C GLY A 32 5.75 1.61 -13.78
N THR A 33 6.26 0.53 -14.35
CA THR A 33 7.66 0.38 -14.74
C THR A 33 7.82 -0.44 -16.02
N GLY A 34 9.03 -0.58 -16.52
CA GLY A 34 9.39 -1.45 -17.62
C GLY A 34 10.90 -1.52 -17.81
N THR A 35 11.42 -2.68 -18.20
CA THR A 35 12.85 -2.90 -18.40
C THR A 35 13.46 -2.07 -19.55
N TRP A 36 12.65 -1.56 -20.44
CA TRP A 36 13.04 -0.64 -21.52
C TRP A 36 13.19 0.82 -21.06
N CYS A 37 12.72 1.14 -19.87
CA CYS A 37 12.59 2.51 -19.36
C CYS A 37 13.91 3.01 -18.75
N THR A 38 14.52 4.01 -19.36
CA THR A 38 15.82 4.58 -18.94
C THR A 38 15.80 5.19 -17.54
N TYR A 39 14.65 5.71 -17.09
CA TYR A 39 14.53 6.39 -15.79
C TYR A 39 13.94 5.50 -14.68
N CYS A 40 13.46 4.32 -15.01
CA CYS A 40 12.86 3.39 -14.04
C CYS A 40 13.84 2.86 -12.98
N PRO A 41 15.16 2.70 -13.27
CA PRO A 41 16.12 2.34 -12.24
C PRO A 41 16.10 3.24 -11.01
N GLY A 42 15.92 4.54 -11.19
CA GLY A 42 15.86 5.47 -10.07
C GLY A 42 14.64 5.27 -9.17
N ALA A 43 13.51 4.84 -9.73
CA ALA A 43 12.31 4.46 -8.99
C ALA A 43 12.53 3.17 -8.21
N ALA A 44 13.09 2.15 -8.86
CA ALA A 44 13.43 0.87 -8.22
C ALA A 44 14.42 1.07 -7.07
N ASN A 45 15.49 1.87 -7.26
CA ASN A 45 16.44 2.22 -6.20
C ASN A 45 15.77 2.95 -5.05
N GLY A 46 14.88 3.91 -5.32
CA GLY A 46 14.15 4.62 -4.29
C GLY A 46 13.25 3.70 -3.45
N ALA A 47 12.55 2.77 -4.08
CA ALA A 47 11.73 1.75 -3.41
C ALA A 47 12.59 0.77 -2.59
N HIS A 48 13.70 0.30 -3.17
CA HIS A 48 14.67 -0.55 -2.46
C HIS A 48 15.22 0.13 -1.20
N ASP A 49 15.56 1.42 -1.29
CA ASP A 49 16.09 2.16 -0.16
C ASP A 49 15.04 2.38 0.94
N LEU A 50 13.76 2.53 0.62
CA LEU A 50 12.70 2.51 1.63
C LEU A 50 12.72 1.19 2.40
N LEU A 51 12.73 0.06 1.71
CA LEU A 51 12.79 -1.27 2.33
C LEU A 51 14.07 -1.47 3.16
N ALA A 52 15.23 -1.10 2.61
CA ALA A 52 16.53 -1.24 3.26
C ALA A 52 16.65 -0.41 4.55
N ASN A 53 15.97 0.74 4.60
CA ASN A 53 15.91 1.60 5.78
C ASN A 53 14.76 1.22 6.75
N GLY A 54 14.04 0.13 6.51
CA GLY A 54 13.06 -0.45 7.44
C GLY A 54 11.70 0.24 7.44
N TYR A 55 11.37 1.01 6.41
CA TYR A 55 10.02 1.58 6.27
C TYR A 55 8.98 0.50 6.01
N GLN A 56 7.80 0.68 6.57
CA GLN A 56 6.70 -0.27 6.44
C GLN A 56 5.98 -0.05 5.11
N VAL A 57 6.61 -0.47 4.03
CA VAL A 57 6.11 -0.33 2.66
C VAL A 57 6.02 -1.68 1.97
N ALA A 58 4.93 -1.91 1.25
CA ALA A 58 4.75 -3.06 0.36
C ALA A 58 4.89 -2.57 -1.09
N VAL A 59 5.94 -3.00 -1.78
CA VAL A 59 6.27 -2.56 -3.14
C VAL A 59 5.71 -3.54 -4.15
N ILE A 60 5.02 -3.01 -5.17
CA ILE A 60 4.51 -3.74 -6.33
C ILE A 60 4.97 -3.02 -7.60
N GLU A 61 5.78 -3.68 -8.41
CA GLU A 61 6.20 -3.17 -9.71
C GLU A 61 5.27 -3.71 -10.80
N ASN A 62 4.47 -2.83 -11.39
CA ASN A 62 3.55 -3.13 -12.46
C ASN A 62 4.26 -2.92 -13.80
N HIS A 63 4.89 -3.96 -14.31
CA HIS A 63 5.61 -3.94 -15.59
C HIS A 63 4.68 -3.68 -16.76
N ASN A 64 5.18 -2.99 -17.79
CA ASN A 64 4.48 -2.68 -19.04
C ASN A 64 5.38 -2.93 -20.25
N GLY A 65 4.85 -3.65 -21.24
CA GLY A 65 5.50 -3.81 -22.55
C GLY A 65 6.85 -4.52 -22.55
N ASP A 66 7.13 -5.35 -21.57
CA ASP A 66 8.34 -6.14 -21.44
C ASP A 66 8.03 -7.61 -21.08
N ALA A 67 9.07 -8.41 -20.84
CA ALA A 67 8.93 -9.84 -20.54
C ALA A 67 8.24 -10.13 -19.18
N PHE A 68 8.13 -9.16 -18.30
CA PHE A 68 7.51 -9.26 -16.97
C PHE A 68 6.09 -8.69 -16.93
N ALA A 69 5.69 -7.99 -17.99
CA ALA A 69 4.34 -7.48 -18.13
C ALA A 69 3.33 -8.63 -18.25
N ASN A 70 2.18 -8.45 -17.63
CA ASN A 70 1.06 -9.38 -17.71
C ASN A 70 -0.27 -8.63 -17.65
N THR A 71 -1.37 -9.33 -17.89
CA THR A 71 -2.71 -8.74 -17.91
C THR A 71 -3.05 -7.97 -16.62
N ASN A 72 -2.56 -8.42 -15.46
CA ASN A 72 -2.83 -7.74 -14.20
C ASN A 72 -2.02 -6.45 -14.04
N SER A 73 -0.73 -6.47 -14.42
CA SER A 73 0.11 -5.25 -14.43
C SER A 73 -0.43 -4.21 -15.41
N ASP A 74 -0.86 -4.63 -16.60
CA ASP A 74 -1.47 -3.74 -17.59
C ASP A 74 -2.79 -3.15 -17.08
N ALA A 75 -3.64 -3.96 -16.42
CA ALA A 75 -4.88 -3.50 -15.82
C ALA A 75 -4.62 -2.49 -14.68
N ARG A 76 -3.57 -2.68 -13.86
CA ARG A 76 -3.19 -1.72 -12.81
C ARG A 76 -2.66 -0.43 -13.39
N ASN A 77 -1.79 -0.49 -14.39
CA ASN A 77 -1.30 0.71 -15.10
C ASN A 77 -2.46 1.49 -15.74
N SER A 78 -3.42 0.80 -16.33
CA SER A 78 -4.64 1.41 -16.90
C SER A 78 -5.54 2.00 -15.81
N TYR A 79 -5.71 1.33 -14.69
CA TYR A 79 -6.50 1.82 -13.54
C TYR A 79 -5.98 3.16 -13.02
N TYR A 80 -4.66 3.32 -12.94
CA TYR A 80 -4.03 4.58 -12.53
C TYR A 80 -3.88 5.60 -13.67
N GLY A 81 -4.26 5.26 -14.89
CA GLY A 81 -4.11 6.13 -16.05
C GLY A 81 -2.65 6.46 -16.36
N ILE A 82 -1.74 5.51 -16.13
CA ILE A 82 -0.30 5.74 -16.32
C ILE A 82 -0.01 5.93 -17.80
N THR A 83 0.59 7.07 -18.14
CA THR A 83 1.01 7.43 -19.51
C THR A 83 2.51 7.73 -19.62
N GLY A 84 3.21 7.80 -18.49
CA GLY A 84 4.64 8.03 -18.40
C GLY A 84 5.29 7.09 -17.38
N TYR A 85 6.53 6.68 -17.65
CA TYR A 85 7.25 5.73 -16.82
C TYR A 85 8.60 6.30 -16.34
N PRO A 86 8.98 6.06 -15.06
CA PRO A 86 8.17 5.41 -14.03
C PRO A 86 7.10 6.34 -13.45
N THR A 87 6.00 5.75 -12.97
CA THR A 87 4.99 6.45 -12.16
C THR A 87 4.71 5.64 -10.91
N ALA A 88 4.87 6.27 -9.75
CA ALA A 88 4.67 5.67 -8.44
C ALA A 88 3.40 6.21 -7.78
N ASN A 89 2.61 5.32 -7.17
CA ASN A 89 1.40 5.66 -6.40
C ASN A 89 1.54 5.09 -4.99
N PHE A 90 1.48 5.97 -3.99
CA PHE A 90 1.47 5.59 -2.58
C PHE A 90 0.02 5.50 -2.09
N ASP A 91 -0.41 4.31 -1.68
CA ASP A 91 -1.81 4.01 -1.30
C ASP A 91 -2.85 4.48 -2.34
N GLY A 92 -2.50 4.44 -3.61
CA GLY A 92 -3.38 4.84 -4.72
C GLY A 92 -3.69 6.33 -4.79
N THR A 93 -2.95 7.16 -4.05
CA THR A 93 -3.10 8.62 -4.05
C THR A 93 -2.12 9.29 -5.01
N ALA A 94 -1.98 10.61 -4.93
CA ALA A 94 -1.23 11.47 -5.84
C ALA A 94 0.00 10.82 -6.49
N PRO A 95 0.02 10.66 -7.82
CA PRO A 95 1.11 9.98 -8.50
C PRO A 95 2.40 10.84 -8.48
N TYR A 96 3.52 10.18 -8.29
CA TYR A 96 4.84 10.74 -8.54
C TYR A 96 5.37 10.21 -9.86
N VAL A 97 5.53 11.10 -10.85
CA VAL A 97 6.08 10.75 -12.16
C VAL A 97 7.54 11.16 -12.19
N GLY A 98 8.42 10.21 -12.39
CA GLY A 98 9.85 10.46 -12.48
C GLY A 98 10.70 9.38 -11.83
N GLY A 99 11.96 9.37 -12.20
CA GLY A 99 12.95 8.41 -11.73
C GLY A 99 14.36 8.98 -11.94
N GLY A 100 15.30 8.10 -12.30
CA GLY A 100 16.66 8.49 -12.62
C GLY A 100 17.38 7.39 -13.37
N ALA A 101 18.23 7.76 -14.31
CA ALA A 101 18.97 6.82 -15.12
C ALA A 101 20.10 6.16 -14.32
N CYS A 102 20.47 4.93 -14.73
CA CYS A 102 21.71 4.29 -14.26
C CYS A 102 22.94 5.16 -14.54
N PRO A 103 24.02 5.01 -13.72
CA PRO A 103 24.11 4.16 -12.52
C PRO A 103 23.62 4.84 -11.23
N ASN A 104 23.37 6.17 -11.24
CA ASN A 104 23.20 6.94 -10.01
C ASN A 104 21.76 7.45 -9.79
N GLY A 105 20.83 7.11 -10.67
CA GLY A 105 19.43 7.53 -10.51
C GLY A 105 18.82 6.96 -9.23
N ASN A 106 18.26 7.85 -8.39
CA ASN A 106 17.58 7.46 -7.16
C ASN A 106 16.58 8.55 -6.75
N VAL A 107 15.37 8.15 -6.42
CA VAL A 107 14.29 9.05 -5.98
C VAL A 107 13.92 8.83 -4.51
N TYR A 108 14.78 8.21 -3.73
CA TYR A 108 14.54 7.89 -2.32
C TYR A 108 13.99 9.07 -1.51
N ALA A 109 14.60 10.24 -1.63
CA ALA A 109 14.18 11.41 -0.84
C ALA A 109 12.71 11.83 -1.15
N ALA A 110 12.29 11.73 -2.41
CA ALA A 110 10.92 12.02 -2.81
C ALA A 110 9.98 10.93 -2.30
N TYR A 111 10.34 9.67 -2.44
CA TYR A 111 9.56 8.53 -1.98
C TYR A 111 9.41 8.51 -0.46
N LEU A 112 10.47 8.81 0.28
CA LEU A 112 10.43 8.93 1.75
C LEU A 112 9.40 9.94 2.22
N ASN A 113 9.34 11.09 1.57
CA ASN A 113 8.35 12.11 1.91
C ASN A 113 6.91 11.61 1.66
N LEU A 114 6.66 10.99 0.51
CA LEU A 114 5.35 10.46 0.14
C LEU A 114 4.92 9.29 1.02
N ASP A 115 5.84 8.37 1.32
CA ASP A 115 5.62 7.25 2.23
C ASP A 115 5.24 7.73 3.64
N THR A 116 6.01 8.69 4.17
CA THR A 116 5.74 9.28 5.49
C THR A 116 4.35 9.92 5.56
N LEU A 117 3.96 10.66 4.54
CA LEU A 117 2.64 11.29 4.47
C LEU A 117 1.53 10.23 4.36
N ALA A 118 1.70 9.20 3.54
CA ALA A 118 0.74 8.12 3.39
C ALA A 118 0.61 7.30 4.69
N TYR A 119 1.73 6.98 5.34
CA TYR A 119 1.75 6.21 6.60
C TYR A 119 1.04 6.93 7.74
N ALA A 120 1.08 8.25 7.78
CA ALA A 120 0.41 9.06 8.79
C ALA A 120 -1.13 9.06 8.67
N VAL A 121 -1.68 8.63 7.54
CA VAL A 121 -3.13 8.58 7.33
C VAL A 121 -3.73 7.38 8.06
N LEU A 122 -4.60 7.63 9.03
CA LEU A 122 -5.30 6.58 9.76
C LEU A 122 -6.30 5.85 8.86
N SER A 123 -6.43 4.54 9.06
CA SER A 123 -7.36 3.69 8.31
C SER A 123 -8.67 3.48 9.08
N PRO A 124 -9.84 3.60 8.43
CA PRO A 124 -11.12 3.19 9.00
C PRO A 124 -11.34 1.67 8.93
N VAL A 125 -10.39 0.93 8.36
CA VAL A 125 -10.44 -0.52 8.18
C VAL A 125 -9.14 -1.13 8.70
N LYS A 126 -9.26 -2.23 9.43
CA LYS A 126 -8.15 -3.12 9.77
C LYS A 126 -8.24 -4.37 8.90
N ILE A 127 -7.14 -4.78 8.29
CA ILE A 127 -7.04 -6.01 7.52
C ILE A 127 -5.98 -6.90 8.16
N ASP A 128 -6.40 -8.09 8.57
CA ASP A 128 -5.49 -9.14 9.01
C ASP A 128 -5.40 -10.19 7.88
N ILE A 129 -4.18 -10.56 7.50
CA ILE A 129 -3.90 -11.56 6.49
C ILE A 129 -3.15 -12.73 7.12
N SER A 130 -3.60 -13.93 6.79
CA SER A 130 -2.91 -15.18 7.14
C SER A 130 -3.01 -16.16 5.99
N GLY A 131 -2.12 -17.15 5.97
CA GLY A 131 -2.16 -18.16 4.92
C GLY A 131 -1.19 -19.28 5.14
N THR A 132 -1.38 -20.33 4.34
CA THR A 132 -0.49 -21.48 4.25
C THR A 132 -0.23 -21.79 2.80
N SER A 133 0.90 -22.45 2.51
CA SER A 133 1.22 -22.94 1.17
C SER A 133 1.59 -24.41 1.20
N SER A 134 1.24 -25.12 0.13
CA SER A 134 1.66 -26.50 -0.12
C SER A 134 1.99 -26.65 -1.59
N GLY A 135 3.26 -26.75 -1.94
CA GLY A 135 3.73 -26.64 -3.32
C GLY A 135 3.33 -25.27 -3.91
N ASN A 136 2.66 -25.30 -5.06
CA ASN A 136 2.17 -24.09 -5.75
C ASN A 136 0.74 -23.66 -5.36
N VAL A 137 0.18 -24.28 -4.30
CA VAL A 137 -1.16 -23.94 -3.80
C VAL A 137 -1.02 -23.05 -2.57
N TYR A 138 -1.67 -21.90 -2.61
CA TYR A 138 -1.72 -20.92 -1.52
C TYR A 138 -3.14 -20.82 -1.01
N SER A 139 -3.33 -21.01 0.30
CA SER A 139 -4.60 -20.76 0.98
C SER A 139 -4.46 -19.48 1.79
N ILE A 140 -5.16 -18.42 1.40
CA ILE A 140 -5.06 -17.10 2.00
C ILE A 140 -6.39 -16.74 2.66
N THR A 141 -6.33 -16.30 3.92
CA THR A 141 -7.48 -15.80 4.67
C THR A 141 -7.28 -14.32 4.94
N LEU A 142 -8.28 -13.53 4.57
CA LEU A 142 -8.37 -12.10 4.87
C LEU A 142 -9.49 -11.88 5.89
N SER A 143 -9.17 -11.23 7.01
CA SER A 143 -10.15 -10.75 7.98
C SER A 143 -10.20 -9.24 7.92
N ILE A 144 -11.36 -8.70 7.54
CA ILE A 144 -11.55 -7.27 7.30
C ILE A 144 -12.50 -6.73 8.38
N HIS A 145 -11.98 -5.81 9.18
CA HIS A 145 -12.70 -5.18 10.28
C HIS A 145 -12.92 -3.70 9.99
N LYS A 146 -14.18 -3.31 9.86
CA LYS A 146 -14.54 -1.90 9.82
C LYS A 146 -14.46 -1.34 11.25
N VAL A 147 -13.54 -0.41 11.48
CA VAL A 147 -13.29 0.19 12.80
C VAL A 147 -13.80 1.62 12.92
N ASN A 148 -14.10 2.27 11.79
CA ASN A 148 -14.69 3.60 11.76
C ASN A 148 -15.68 3.73 10.59
N THR A 149 -16.41 4.85 10.54
CA THR A 149 -17.32 5.17 9.44
C THR A 149 -16.56 5.32 8.12
N ILE A 150 -17.10 4.70 7.07
CA ILE A 150 -16.59 4.82 5.71
C ILE A 150 -17.71 5.41 4.87
N ALA A 151 -17.46 6.53 4.22
CA ALA A 151 -18.44 7.20 3.37
C ALA A 151 -18.60 6.52 2.01
N ALA A 152 -17.55 5.84 1.52
CA ALA A 152 -17.60 5.13 0.25
C ALA A 152 -18.53 3.91 0.33
N THR A 153 -19.32 3.70 -0.72
CA THR A 153 -20.30 2.60 -0.82
C THR A 153 -19.83 1.48 -1.75
N ASP A 154 -18.86 1.74 -2.63
CA ASP A 154 -18.26 0.75 -3.55
C ASP A 154 -16.85 0.39 -3.07
N LEU A 155 -16.79 -0.41 -2.00
CA LEU A 155 -15.54 -0.88 -1.44
C LEU A 155 -15.13 -2.18 -2.14
N LYS A 156 -13.86 -2.23 -2.57
CA LYS A 156 -13.25 -3.41 -3.18
C LYS A 156 -12.05 -3.84 -2.39
N VAL A 157 -11.85 -5.15 -2.30
CA VAL A 157 -10.64 -5.76 -1.77
C VAL A 157 -9.79 -6.20 -2.94
N HIS A 158 -8.54 -5.75 -2.97
CA HIS A 158 -7.56 -6.20 -3.95
C HIS A 158 -6.53 -7.07 -3.22
N LEU A 159 -6.27 -8.26 -3.77
CA LEU A 159 -5.19 -9.14 -3.33
C LEU A 159 -4.21 -9.26 -4.49
N ALA A 160 -2.96 -8.86 -4.25
CA ALA A 160 -1.88 -9.05 -5.21
C ALA A 160 -0.97 -10.19 -4.76
N LEU A 161 -0.76 -11.16 -5.63
CA LEU A 161 0.31 -12.15 -5.48
C LEU A 161 1.48 -11.70 -6.35
N THR A 162 2.62 -11.46 -5.72
CA THR A 162 3.82 -10.95 -6.38
C THR A 162 4.94 -11.97 -6.33
N GLU A 163 5.84 -11.93 -7.29
CA GLU A 163 7.11 -12.65 -7.28
C GLU A 163 8.23 -11.64 -7.06
N SER A 164 9.19 -12.00 -6.22
CA SER A 164 10.35 -11.15 -5.90
C SER A 164 11.65 -11.79 -6.38
N ASN A 165 12.68 -10.97 -6.53
CA ASN A 165 14.02 -11.40 -6.96
C ASN A 165 14.05 -12.10 -8.34
N ILE A 166 13.19 -11.67 -9.25
CA ILE A 166 13.21 -12.14 -10.63
C ILE A 166 14.49 -11.62 -11.28
N ALA A 167 15.28 -12.55 -11.84
CA ALA A 167 16.48 -12.18 -12.59
C ALA A 167 16.09 -11.42 -13.86
N THR A 168 16.50 -10.16 -13.96
CA THR A 168 16.23 -9.30 -15.11
C THR A 168 17.46 -9.13 -16.00
N ALA A 169 17.26 -8.75 -17.25
CA ALA A 169 18.31 -8.15 -18.06
C ALA A 169 18.72 -6.79 -17.43
N PRO A 170 19.97 -6.34 -17.65
CA PRO A 170 20.38 -5.01 -17.21
C PRO A 170 19.45 -3.92 -17.74
N TRP A 171 19.24 -2.89 -16.96
CA TRP A 171 18.55 -1.68 -17.42
C TRP A 171 19.34 -1.00 -18.55
N PRO A 172 18.66 -0.26 -19.47
CA PRO A 172 19.36 0.52 -20.47
C PRO A 172 20.36 1.48 -19.82
N GLY A 173 21.65 1.33 -20.17
CA GLY A 173 22.73 2.19 -19.67
C GLY A 173 23.39 1.73 -18.35
N GLY A 174 23.12 0.53 -17.86
CA GLY A 174 23.75 0.00 -16.64
C GLY A 174 23.81 -1.50 -16.58
#